data_51ae2903fd6388ead813f25fd3d6b6ab
#
_entry.id   51ae2903fd6388ead813f25fd3d6b6ab
#
_cell.length_a   1.000
_cell.length_b   1.000
_cell.length_c   1.000
_cell.angle_alpha   90.00
_cell.angle_beta   90.00
_cell.angle_gamma   90.00
#
_symmetry.space_group_name_H-M   'P 1'
#
loop_
_entity.id
_entity.type
_entity.pdbx_description
1 polymer ?
#
loop_
_entity_poly.entity_id
_entity_poly.type
_entity_poly.pdbx_seq_one_letter_code
_entity_poly.pdbx_strand_id
1 'polypeptide(L)'
;EEQLNLKIGTLGETFGVVRQISGDAKSNFSQSLTNLQFPNRIDFLADLAERKALPSVPELEKLWFTLLNEIYESGKVVKFDSPVLDTSGDAESQEVLRIGQFNAISDRRYLRFIPEQQILEFLEANPPSTRASVRAISSLENNGYAEFAIDPTRGSLLSLILQNPGFFERINQGGLVGYLILIILLFGLFMLSLIHISEPTRQLQI
;
A
#
# COMPACT_ATOMS: atom_id res chain seq x y z
N GLU A 1 9.38 -41.76 35.09
CA GLU A 1 9.66 -41.78 33.66
C GLU A 1 8.49 -41.18 32.84
N GLU A 2 7.22 -41.54 33.13
CA GLU A 2 6.04 -41.05 32.46
C GLU A 2 5.88 -39.52 32.55
N GLN A 3 6.09 -38.94 33.76
CA GLN A 3 6.06 -37.47 33.96
C GLN A 3 7.18 -36.73 33.22
N LEU A 4 8.36 -37.37 33.05
CA LEU A 4 9.45 -36.79 32.30
C LEU A 4 9.15 -36.78 30.81
N ASN A 5 8.60 -37.87 30.28
CA ASN A 5 8.20 -37.96 28.85
C ASN A 5 7.06 -36.97 28.53
N LEU A 6 6.09 -36.80 29.42
CA LEU A 6 5.06 -35.78 29.27
C LEU A 6 5.65 -34.36 29.22
N LYS A 7 6.58 -34.02 30.09
CA LYS A 7 7.26 -32.71 30.10
C LYS A 7 8.09 -32.49 28.86
N ILE A 8 8.80 -33.51 28.36
CA ILE A 8 9.58 -33.44 27.10
C ILE A 8 8.62 -33.22 25.92
N GLY A 9 7.49 -33.93 25.87
CA GLY A 9 6.48 -33.75 24.84
C GLY A 9 5.92 -32.32 24.82
N THR A 10 5.51 -31.80 25.98
CA THR A 10 4.98 -30.43 26.11
C THR A 10 6.01 -29.36 25.72
N LEU A 11 7.28 -29.56 26.09
CA LEU A 11 8.36 -28.65 25.67
C LEU A 11 8.59 -28.69 24.16
N GLY A 12 8.50 -29.86 23.54
CA GLY A 12 8.60 -30.01 22.09
C GLY A 12 7.46 -29.28 21.33
N GLU A 13 6.22 -29.42 21.82
CA GLU A 13 5.08 -28.71 21.27
C GLU A 13 5.24 -27.18 21.43
N THR A 14 5.61 -26.70 22.61
CA THR A 14 5.86 -25.28 22.86
C THR A 14 6.93 -24.73 21.92
N PHE A 15 7.99 -25.48 21.72
CA PHE A 15 9.05 -25.11 20.79
C PHE A 15 8.55 -25.01 19.34
N GLY A 16 7.72 -25.95 18.89
CA GLY A 16 7.08 -25.93 17.58
C GLY A 16 6.22 -24.66 17.39
N VAL A 17 5.43 -24.32 18.40
CA VAL A 17 4.60 -23.11 18.39
C VAL A 17 5.44 -21.83 18.32
N VAL A 18 6.52 -21.73 19.10
CA VAL A 18 7.40 -20.55 19.06
C VAL A 18 8.04 -20.38 17.69
N ARG A 19 8.51 -21.47 17.08
CA ARG A 19 9.08 -21.42 15.72
C ARG A 19 8.05 -20.96 14.70
N GLN A 20 6.85 -21.49 14.75
CA GLN A 20 5.76 -21.11 13.85
C GLN A 20 5.41 -19.64 14.02
N ILE A 21 5.15 -19.18 15.24
CA ILE A 21 4.83 -17.78 15.53
C ILE A 21 5.94 -16.85 15.06
N SER A 22 7.20 -17.22 15.27
CA SER A 22 8.36 -16.43 14.80
C SER A 22 8.43 -16.35 13.28
N GLY A 23 8.15 -17.44 12.57
CA GLY A 23 8.09 -17.48 11.11
C GLY A 23 6.94 -16.63 10.55
N ASP A 24 5.76 -16.75 11.14
CA ASP A 24 4.58 -15.97 10.75
C ASP A 24 4.81 -14.47 11.03
N ALA A 25 5.37 -14.14 12.20
CA ALA A 25 5.72 -12.77 12.56
C ALA A 25 6.78 -12.19 11.60
N LYS A 26 7.84 -12.93 11.27
CA LYS A 26 8.84 -12.54 10.28
C LYS A 26 8.18 -12.18 8.95
N SER A 27 7.31 -13.04 8.44
CA SER A 27 6.60 -12.83 7.17
C SER A 27 5.72 -11.57 7.20
N ASN A 28 4.94 -11.39 8.26
CA ASN A 28 4.05 -10.25 8.41
C ASN A 28 4.83 -8.93 8.58
N PHE A 29 5.88 -8.93 9.42
CA PHE A 29 6.63 -7.71 9.73
C PHE A 29 7.51 -7.26 8.57
N SER A 30 8.04 -8.20 7.76
CA SER A 30 8.77 -7.83 6.54
C SER A 30 7.92 -7.06 5.54
N GLN A 31 6.61 -7.24 5.59
CA GLN A 31 5.64 -6.51 4.78
C GLN A 31 5.08 -5.25 5.46
N SER A 32 5.40 -5.00 6.71
CA SER A 32 4.88 -3.86 7.48
C SER A 32 5.74 -2.62 7.31
N LEU A 33 5.11 -1.46 7.10
CA LEU A 33 5.80 -0.16 7.08
C LEU A 33 6.55 0.15 8.38
N THR A 34 6.09 -0.42 9.51
CA THR A 34 6.77 -0.24 10.81
C THR A 34 8.18 -0.82 10.79
N ASN A 35 8.46 -1.80 9.89
CA ASN A 35 9.78 -2.42 9.80
C ASN A 35 10.88 -1.44 9.35
N LEU A 36 10.53 -0.39 8.62
CA LEU A 36 11.48 0.67 8.25
C LEU A 36 12.08 1.38 9.47
N GLN A 37 11.34 1.45 10.58
CA GLN A 37 11.81 2.02 11.85
C GLN A 37 12.50 0.99 12.75
N PHE A 38 12.17 -0.30 12.60
CA PHE A 38 12.65 -1.39 13.47
C PHE A 38 13.21 -2.58 12.66
N PRO A 39 14.23 -2.39 11.81
CA PRO A 39 14.68 -3.42 10.86
C PRO A 39 15.28 -4.66 11.56
N ASN A 40 15.99 -4.49 12.68
CA ASN A 40 16.72 -5.57 13.38
C ASN A 40 15.81 -6.69 13.95
N ARG A 41 14.50 -6.49 14.00
CA ARG A 41 13.57 -7.49 14.51
C ARG A 41 13.37 -8.66 13.55
N ILE A 42 13.54 -8.44 12.23
CA ILE A 42 13.40 -9.49 11.21
C ILE A 42 14.46 -10.58 11.39
N ASP A 43 15.72 -10.18 11.61
CA ASP A 43 16.83 -11.13 11.83
C ASP A 43 16.61 -11.94 13.11
N PHE A 44 16.16 -11.31 14.17
CA PHE A 44 15.82 -11.99 15.42
C PHE A 44 14.70 -13.03 15.24
N LEU A 45 13.63 -12.67 14.51
CA LEU A 45 12.51 -13.56 14.23
C LEU A 45 12.93 -14.72 13.31
N ALA A 46 13.79 -14.44 12.33
CA ALA A 46 14.37 -15.45 11.45
C ALA A 46 15.20 -16.47 12.25
N ASP A 47 16.07 -15.99 13.12
CA ASP A 47 16.88 -16.86 13.98
C ASP A 47 16.01 -17.78 14.86
N LEU A 48 14.96 -17.26 15.49
CA LEU A 48 14.04 -18.08 16.26
C LEU A 48 13.25 -19.09 15.42
N ALA A 49 12.84 -18.72 14.21
CA ALA A 49 12.08 -19.60 13.32
C ALA A 49 12.93 -20.78 12.80
N GLU A 50 14.22 -20.56 12.58
CA GLU A 50 15.14 -21.55 11.99
C GLU A 50 15.91 -22.38 13.02
N ARG A 51 15.94 -21.93 14.27
CA ARG A 51 16.70 -22.54 15.35
C ARG A 51 16.22 -23.96 15.66
N LYS A 52 17.16 -24.83 16.00
CA LYS A 52 16.88 -26.21 16.42
C LYS A 52 16.89 -26.40 17.94
N ALA A 53 17.36 -25.40 18.70
CA ALA A 53 17.43 -25.43 20.16
C ALA A 53 16.27 -24.63 20.77
N LEU A 54 15.85 -25.04 21.98
CA LEU A 54 14.86 -24.32 22.75
C LEU A 54 15.31 -22.86 23.00
N PRO A 55 14.45 -21.89 22.80
CA PRO A 55 14.75 -20.50 23.14
C PRO A 55 14.87 -20.33 24.66
N SER A 56 15.75 -19.44 25.06
CA SER A 56 15.87 -19.02 26.45
C SER A 56 14.71 -18.14 26.88
N VAL A 57 14.50 -18.01 28.22
CA VAL A 57 13.44 -17.12 28.74
C VAL A 57 13.59 -15.67 28.26
N PRO A 58 14.80 -15.05 28.26
CA PRO A 58 14.97 -13.70 27.71
C PRO A 58 14.61 -13.57 26.20
N GLU A 59 14.82 -14.63 25.41
CA GLU A 59 14.43 -14.62 24.00
C GLU A 59 12.91 -14.72 23.84
N LEU A 60 12.21 -15.46 24.69
CA LEU A 60 10.75 -15.49 24.72
C LEU A 60 10.17 -14.15 25.15
N GLU A 61 10.77 -13.50 26.14
CA GLU A 61 10.39 -12.14 26.55
C GLU A 61 10.61 -11.13 25.42
N LYS A 62 11.74 -11.24 24.71
CA LYS A 62 12.02 -10.39 23.53
C LYS A 62 11.02 -10.65 22.40
N LEU A 63 10.65 -11.91 22.15
CA LEU A 63 9.62 -12.25 21.15
C LEU A 63 8.29 -11.62 21.53
N TRP A 64 7.84 -11.81 22.75
CA TRP A 64 6.62 -11.20 23.28
C TRP A 64 6.63 -9.67 23.13
N PHE A 65 7.71 -9.03 23.55
CA PHE A 65 7.86 -7.58 23.42
C PHE A 65 7.83 -7.13 21.95
N THR A 66 8.47 -7.89 21.06
CA THR A 66 8.51 -7.58 19.63
C THR A 66 7.10 -7.64 19.01
N LEU A 67 6.30 -8.63 19.38
CA LEU A 67 4.90 -8.74 18.93
C LEU A 67 4.03 -7.60 19.47
N LEU A 68 4.14 -7.27 20.76
CA LEU A 68 3.40 -6.15 21.35
C LEU A 68 3.80 -4.81 20.74
N ASN A 69 5.10 -4.62 20.47
CA ASN A 69 5.59 -3.40 19.86
C ASN A 69 5.01 -3.20 18.44
N GLU A 70 4.87 -4.27 17.67
CA GLU A 70 4.20 -4.16 16.35
C GLU A 70 2.75 -3.70 16.50
N ILE A 71 1.99 -4.29 17.42
CA ILE A 71 0.60 -3.90 17.67
C ILE A 71 0.53 -2.41 18.06
N TYR A 72 1.40 -1.98 18.94
CA TYR A 72 1.43 -0.59 19.42
C TYR A 72 1.84 0.39 18.31
N GLU A 73 2.91 0.07 17.57
CA GLU A 73 3.41 0.93 16.50
C GLU A 73 2.50 0.97 15.27
N SER A 74 1.80 -0.13 14.99
CA SER A 74 0.86 -0.20 13.86
C SER A 74 -0.34 0.77 13.99
N GLY A 75 -0.65 1.22 15.19
CA GLY A 75 -1.72 2.21 15.45
C GLY A 75 -1.27 3.67 15.41
N LYS A 76 0.04 3.94 15.31
CA LYS A 76 0.57 5.29 15.40
C LYS A 76 0.62 6.03 14.07
N VAL A 77 0.53 7.36 14.15
CA VAL A 77 0.94 8.29 13.11
C VAL A 77 2.25 8.91 13.55
N VAL A 78 3.33 8.66 12.81
CA VAL A 78 4.70 9.02 13.22
C VAL A 78 5.48 9.59 12.04
N LYS A 79 6.28 10.63 12.30
CA LYS A 79 7.29 11.15 11.38
C LYS A 79 8.64 10.52 11.68
N PHE A 80 9.35 10.13 10.64
CA PHE A 80 10.71 9.57 10.74
C PHE A 80 11.44 9.76 9.41
N ASP A 81 12.77 9.73 9.46
CA ASP A 81 13.59 9.80 8.26
C ASP A 81 13.77 8.41 7.65
N SER A 82 13.56 8.30 6.36
CA SER A 82 13.71 7.05 5.61
C SER A 82 14.25 7.33 4.20
N PRO A 83 15.03 6.39 3.63
CA PRO A 83 15.37 6.46 2.23
C PRO A 83 14.12 6.27 1.36
N VAL A 84 13.91 7.17 0.42
CA VAL A 84 12.80 7.17 -0.53
C VAL A 84 13.37 7.22 -1.94
N LEU A 85 12.95 6.31 -2.80
CA LEU A 85 13.29 6.32 -4.23
C LEU A 85 12.47 7.39 -4.93
N ASP A 86 13.17 8.27 -5.64
CA ASP A 86 12.52 9.21 -6.55
C ASP A 86 12.20 8.51 -7.90
N THR A 87 11.45 9.19 -8.75
CA THR A 87 11.08 8.75 -10.11
C THR A 87 12.28 8.51 -11.04
N SER A 88 13.45 9.08 -10.71
CA SER A 88 14.74 8.83 -11.38
C SER A 88 15.44 7.55 -10.92
N GLY A 89 14.98 6.93 -9.82
CA GLY A 89 15.60 5.75 -9.21
C GLY A 89 16.70 6.06 -8.19
N ASP A 90 16.90 7.33 -7.85
CA ASP A 90 17.85 7.76 -6.82
C ASP A 90 17.19 7.69 -5.44
N ALA A 91 17.92 7.18 -4.44
CA ALA A 91 17.44 7.10 -3.06
C ALA A 91 17.94 8.31 -2.25
N GLU A 92 17.00 9.09 -1.74
CA GLU A 92 17.29 10.22 -0.85
C GLU A 92 16.63 10.03 0.51
N SER A 93 17.30 10.44 1.59
CA SER A 93 16.70 10.44 2.93
C SER A 93 15.71 11.59 3.04
N GLN A 94 14.45 11.27 3.33
CA GLN A 94 13.37 12.25 3.46
C GLN A 94 12.56 12.04 4.72
N GLU A 95 11.95 13.10 5.25
CA GLU A 95 10.96 13.00 6.32
C GLU A 95 9.70 12.32 5.78
N VAL A 96 9.38 11.17 6.34
CA VAL A 96 8.21 10.36 6.00
C VAL A 96 7.21 10.39 7.14
N LEU A 97 5.96 10.70 6.82
CA LEU A 97 4.82 10.54 7.73
C LEU A 97 4.20 9.16 7.50
N ARG A 98 4.38 8.25 8.45
CA ARG A 98 3.75 6.93 8.46
C ARG A 98 2.40 6.99 9.17
N ILE A 99 1.38 6.43 8.55
CA ILE A 99 0.01 6.34 9.09
C ILE A 99 -0.32 4.88 9.28
N GLY A 100 -0.19 4.42 10.52
CA GLY A 100 -0.33 3.02 10.85
C GLY A 100 0.70 2.15 10.11
N GLN A 101 0.28 0.96 9.71
CA GLN A 101 1.09 0.03 8.91
C GLN A 101 0.79 0.10 7.41
N PHE A 102 -0.09 1.01 6.98
CA PHE A 102 -0.66 0.99 5.64
C PHE A 102 -0.15 2.09 4.72
N ASN A 103 -0.01 3.31 5.22
CA ASN A 103 0.29 4.45 4.38
C ASN A 103 1.55 5.19 4.83
N ALA A 104 2.31 5.63 3.85
CA ALA A 104 3.42 6.54 4.01
C ALA A 104 3.26 7.73 3.06
N ILE A 105 3.63 8.92 3.53
CA ILE A 105 3.55 10.17 2.78
C ILE A 105 4.85 10.93 3.00
N SER A 106 5.41 11.49 1.95
CA SER A 106 6.46 12.49 2.00
C SER A 106 6.18 13.57 0.95
N ASP A 107 6.54 14.80 1.22
CA ASP A 107 6.34 15.95 0.32
C ASP A 107 4.94 16.01 -0.33
N ARG A 108 3.90 15.77 0.49
CA ARG A 108 2.48 15.73 0.04
C ARG A 108 2.18 14.72 -1.05
N ARG A 109 3.03 13.69 -1.19
CA ARG A 109 2.82 12.56 -2.11
C ARG A 109 2.73 11.26 -1.33
N TYR A 110 1.86 10.37 -1.79
CA TYR A 110 1.84 9.00 -1.31
C TYR A 110 3.10 8.27 -1.73
N LEU A 111 3.55 7.39 -0.85
CA LEU A 111 4.65 6.48 -1.09
C LEU A 111 4.12 5.05 -1.20
N ARG A 112 4.73 4.26 -2.08
CA ARG A 112 4.55 2.82 -2.16
C ARG A 112 5.69 2.15 -1.39
N PHE A 113 5.35 1.17 -0.60
CA PHE A 113 6.35 0.34 0.07
C PHE A 113 6.74 -0.85 -0.82
N ILE A 114 8.02 -1.09 -0.97
CA ILE A 114 8.61 -2.22 -1.69
C ILE A 114 9.20 -3.18 -0.64
N PRO A 115 8.45 -4.22 -0.21
CA PRO A 115 8.88 -5.10 0.89
C PRO A 115 10.19 -5.84 0.61
N GLU A 116 10.45 -6.21 -0.65
CA GLU A 116 11.63 -6.97 -1.06
C GLU A 116 12.93 -6.17 -0.87
N GLN A 117 12.85 -4.86 -1.01
CA GLN A 117 13.98 -3.94 -0.87
C GLN A 117 13.96 -3.17 0.44
N GLN A 118 12.88 -3.27 1.21
CA GLN A 118 12.66 -2.50 2.45
C GLN A 118 12.83 -1.00 2.21
N ILE A 119 12.29 -0.47 1.11
CA ILE A 119 12.39 0.92 0.70
C ILE A 119 11.02 1.49 0.32
N LEU A 120 10.90 2.79 0.41
CA LEU A 120 9.75 3.56 -0.06
C LEU A 120 10.04 4.14 -1.44
N GLU A 121 9.03 4.25 -2.27
CA GLU A 121 9.09 4.85 -3.60
C GLU A 121 7.96 5.86 -3.78
N PHE A 122 8.24 7.01 -4.40
CA PHE A 122 7.18 7.95 -4.74
C PHE A 122 6.24 7.37 -5.80
N LEU A 123 4.95 7.54 -5.58
CA LEU A 123 3.98 7.38 -6.66
C LEU A 123 4.16 8.51 -7.67
N GLU A 124 3.96 8.22 -8.95
CA GLU A 124 4.06 9.22 -10.04
C GLU A 124 3.16 10.44 -9.79
N ALA A 125 1.98 10.20 -9.23
CA ALA A 125 1.04 11.25 -8.83
C ALA A 125 0.12 10.77 -7.69
N ASN A 126 -0.51 11.70 -6.99
CA ASN A 126 -1.62 11.36 -6.10
C ASN A 126 -2.90 11.16 -6.91
N PRO A 127 -3.64 10.06 -6.72
CA PRO A 127 -4.96 9.90 -7.30
C PRO A 127 -5.85 11.10 -6.95
N PRO A 128 -6.73 11.57 -7.86
CA PRO A 128 -7.57 12.74 -7.61
C PRO A 128 -8.40 12.65 -6.32
N SER A 129 -8.89 11.45 -6.00
CA SER A 129 -9.68 11.16 -4.79
C SER A 129 -8.91 11.32 -3.48
N THR A 130 -7.58 11.24 -3.50
CA THR A 130 -6.74 11.25 -2.29
C THR A 130 -6.04 12.59 -2.05
N ARG A 131 -6.06 13.51 -3.03
CA ARG A 131 -5.34 14.79 -2.94
C ARG A 131 -5.80 15.67 -1.77
N ALA A 132 -7.11 15.66 -1.47
CA ALA A 132 -7.66 16.41 -0.35
C ALA A 132 -7.18 15.87 0.99
N SER A 133 -7.19 14.54 1.16
CA SER A 133 -6.73 13.84 2.37
C SER A 133 -5.26 14.09 2.65
N VAL A 134 -4.41 13.98 1.62
CA VAL A 134 -2.96 14.24 1.76
C VAL A 134 -2.70 15.68 2.17
N ARG A 135 -3.40 16.64 1.55
CA ARG A 135 -3.25 18.05 1.89
C ARG A 135 -3.69 18.31 3.33
N ALA A 136 -4.83 17.75 3.75
CA ALA A 136 -5.35 17.90 5.09
C ALA A 136 -4.38 17.38 6.14
N ILE A 137 -3.85 16.17 5.97
CA ILE A 137 -2.94 15.56 6.95
C ILE A 137 -1.57 16.24 6.97
N SER A 138 -1.07 16.70 5.82
CA SER A 138 0.22 17.40 5.72
C SER A 138 0.19 18.80 6.35
N SER A 139 -1.00 19.39 6.53
CA SER A 139 -1.19 20.69 7.16
C SER A 139 -1.61 20.61 8.64
N LEU A 140 -1.74 19.40 9.18
CA LEU A 140 -2.11 19.22 10.58
C LEU A 140 -0.98 19.65 11.50
N GLU A 141 -1.31 20.56 12.40
CA GLU A 141 -0.52 20.81 13.60
C GLU A 141 -0.73 19.71 14.64
N ASN A 142 0.22 19.58 15.57
CA ASN A 142 0.15 18.59 16.64
C ASN A 142 -1.21 18.65 17.36
N ASN A 143 -1.92 17.51 17.47
CA ASN A 143 -3.25 17.30 18.07
C ASN A 143 -4.48 17.62 17.21
N GLY A 144 -4.35 17.73 15.90
CA GLY A 144 -5.50 17.85 14.99
C GLY A 144 -6.07 16.50 14.54
N TYR A 145 -7.29 16.53 13.97
CA TYR A 145 -7.91 15.40 13.28
C TYR A 145 -8.08 15.72 11.80
N ALA A 146 -7.81 14.76 10.95
CA ALA A 146 -8.09 14.87 9.51
C ALA A 146 -8.65 13.57 8.98
N GLU A 147 -9.56 13.67 8.02
CA GLU A 147 -9.99 12.52 7.23
C GLU A 147 -8.87 12.10 6.29
N PHE A 148 -8.54 10.82 6.30
CA PHE A 148 -7.49 10.27 5.49
C PHE A 148 -7.93 8.99 4.78
N ALA A 149 -7.64 8.89 3.48
CA ALA A 149 -7.90 7.68 2.70
C ALA A 149 -6.82 6.64 2.99
N ILE A 150 -7.20 5.56 3.66
CA ILE A 150 -6.29 4.45 3.98
C ILE A 150 -6.25 3.48 2.80
N ASP A 151 -5.04 3.17 2.32
CA ASP A 151 -4.78 2.10 1.36
C ASP A 151 -4.18 0.89 2.09
N PRO A 152 -4.96 -0.17 2.34
CA PRO A 152 -4.47 -1.36 3.01
C PRO A 152 -3.42 -2.13 2.21
N THR A 153 -3.24 -1.82 0.93
CA THR A 153 -2.26 -2.44 0.04
C THR A 153 -0.90 -1.71 0.02
N ARG A 154 -0.70 -0.77 0.92
CA ARG A 154 0.57 -0.01 1.09
C ARG A 154 1.03 0.72 -0.17
N GLY A 155 0.09 1.31 -0.90
CA GLY A 155 0.33 2.07 -2.13
C GLY A 155 0.18 1.27 -3.43
N SER A 156 0.05 -0.06 -3.37
CA SER A 156 -0.10 -0.88 -4.56
C SER A 156 -1.41 -0.63 -5.29
N LEU A 157 -2.53 -0.50 -4.56
CA LEU A 157 -3.82 -0.15 -5.15
C LEU A 157 -3.79 1.25 -5.76
N LEU A 158 -3.18 2.21 -5.06
CA LEU A 158 -3.05 3.58 -5.55
C LEU A 158 -2.22 3.63 -6.84
N SER A 159 -1.16 2.83 -6.95
CA SER A 159 -0.36 2.73 -8.18
C SER A 159 -1.16 2.13 -9.35
N LEU A 160 -2.00 1.13 -9.10
CA LEU A 160 -2.88 0.55 -10.12
C LEU A 160 -3.95 1.54 -10.61
N ILE A 161 -4.49 2.37 -9.71
CA ILE A 161 -5.46 3.41 -10.08
C ILE A 161 -4.80 4.44 -11.01
N LEU A 162 -3.54 4.79 -10.77
CA LEU A 162 -2.78 5.71 -11.62
C LEU A 162 -2.46 5.12 -13.01
N GLN A 163 -2.28 3.80 -13.11
CA GLN A 163 -2.04 3.12 -14.37
C GLN A 163 -3.29 2.99 -15.26
N ASN A 164 -4.50 3.22 -14.70
CA ASN A 164 -5.72 3.21 -15.48
C ASN A 164 -5.88 4.54 -16.22
N PRO A 165 -5.74 4.55 -17.57
CA PRO A 165 -5.86 5.76 -18.35
C PRO A 165 -7.27 6.35 -18.23
N GLY A 166 -7.34 7.63 -17.95
CA GLY A 166 -8.59 8.39 -17.95
C GLY A 166 -9.23 8.43 -19.35
N PHE A 167 -10.49 8.85 -19.42
CA PHE A 167 -11.22 8.92 -20.70
C PHE A 167 -10.47 9.74 -21.77
N PHE A 168 -9.92 10.89 -21.39
CA PHE A 168 -9.14 11.73 -22.30
C PHE A 168 -7.79 11.11 -22.68
N GLU A 169 -7.15 10.40 -21.76
CA GLU A 169 -5.91 9.67 -22.07
C GLU A 169 -6.15 8.54 -23.05
N ARG A 170 -7.27 7.81 -22.93
CA ARG A 170 -7.67 6.78 -23.91
C ARG A 170 -7.88 7.35 -25.31
N ILE A 171 -8.48 8.54 -25.40
CA ILE A 171 -8.63 9.24 -26.68
C ILE A 171 -7.25 9.61 -27.25
N ASN A 172 -6.36 10.16 -26.42
CA ASN A 172 -5.01 10.54 -26.82
C ASN A 172 -4.15 9.32 -27.22
N GLN A 173 -4.33 8.17 -26.55
CA GLN A 173 -3.65 6.93 -26.93
C GLN A 173 -4.04 6.45 -28.35
N GLY A 174 -5.25 6.77 -28.80
CA GLY A 174 -5.69 6.52 -30.16
C GLY A 174 -4.97 7.37 -31.22
N GLY A 175 -4.21 8.38 -30.79
CA GLY A 175 -3.46 9.28 -31.67
C GLY A 175 -4.31 9.90 -32.79
N LEU A 176 -3.69 10.19 -33.92
CA LEU A 176 -4.36 10.80 -35.07
C LEU A 176 -5.54 9.96 -35.58
N VAL A 177 -5.44 8.64 -35.54
CA VAL A 177 -6.51 7.72 -35.96
C VAL A 177 -7.71 7.80 -35.03
N GLY A 178 -7.48 7.87 -33.70
CA GLY A 178 -8.53 8.02 -32.72
C GLY A 178 -9.34 9.30 -32.89
N TYR A 179 -8.67 10.42 -33.16
CA TYR A 179 -9.35 11.70 -33.42
C TYR A 179 -10.13 11.66 -34.75
N LEU A 180 -9.61 11.01 -35.79
CA LEU A 180 -10.29 10.86 -37.06
C LEU A 180 -11.58 10.04 -36.91
N ILE A 181 -11.56 8.95 -36.16
CA ILE A 181 -12.75 8.15 -35.85
C ILE A 181 -13.79 8.98 -35.11
N LEU A 182 -13.40 9.79 -34.11
CA LEU A 182 -14.30 10.66 -33.40
C LEU A 182 -14.96 11.72 -34.28
N ILE A 183 -14.20 12.30 -35.23
CA ILE A 183 -14.75 13.27 -36.19
C ILE A 183 -15.77 12.60 -37.11
N ILE A 184 -15.47 11.39 -37.61
CA ILE A 184 -16.43 10.63 -38.43
C ILE A 184 -17.68 10.27 -37.64
N LEU A 185 -17.54 9.85 -36.37
CA LEU A 185 -18.65 9.57 -35.49
C LEU A 185 -19.55 10.80 -35.29
N LEU A 186 -18.97 11.96 -34.98
CA LEU A 186 -19.71 13.21 -34.80
C LEU A 186 -20.42 13.66 -36.09
N PHE A 187 -19.73 13.51 -37.23
CA PHE A 187 -20.33 13.80 -38.50
C PHE A 187 -21.51 12.87 -38.84
N GLY A 188 -21.38 11.57 -38.54
CA GLY A 188 -22.46 10.60 -38.71
C GLY A 188 -23.67 10.89 -37.80
N LEU A 189 -23.45 11.22 -36.53
CA LEU A 189 -24.50 11.64 -35.62
C LEU A 189 -25.20 12.93 -36.05
N PHE A 190 -24.43 13.90 -36.57
CA PHE A 190 -24.98 15.13 -37.12
C PHE A 190 -25.88 14.89 -38.33
N MET A 191 -25.45 14.04 -39.27
CA MET A 191 -26.27 13.64 -40.42
C MET A 191 -27.53 12.88 -40.02
N LEU A 192 -27.42 11.96 -39.05
CA LEU A 192 -28.57 11.24 -38.49
C LEU A 192 -29.58 12.20 -37.86
N SER A 193 -29.12 13.19 -37.13
CA SER A 193 -29.95 14.24 -36.53
C SER A 193 -30.69 15.07 -37.59
N LEU A 194 -30.02 15.45 -38.66
CA LEU A 194 -30.65 16.17 -39.76
C LEU A 194 -31.73 15.33 -40.46
N ILE A 195 -31.48 14.03 -40.71
CA ILE A 195 -32.46 13.13 -41.28
C ILE A 195 -33.69 13.01 -40.38
N HIS A 196 -33.47 12.85 -39.08
CA HIS A 196 -34.57 12.75 -38.11
C HIS A 196 -35.41 14.03 -38.02
N ILE A 197 -34.81 15.20 -38.16
CA ILE A 197 -35.50 16.51 -38.18
C ILE A 197 -36.27 16.69 -39.51
N SER A 198 -35.77 16.15 -40.62
CA SER A 198 -36.43 16.33 -41.94
C SER A 198 -37.55 15.33 -42.22
N GLU A 199 -37.69 14.25 -41.45
CA GLU A 199 -38.70 13.19 -41.69
C GLU A 199 -40.08 13.35 -41.03
N PRO A 200 -40.38 14.27 -40.10
CA PRO A 200 -41.72 14.33 -39.48
C PRO A 200 -42.87 14.73 -40.42
N THR A 201 -42.57 15.14 -41.63
CA THR A 201 -43.61 15.62 -42.58
C THR A 201 -44.16 14.55 -43.53
N ARG A 202 -43.62 13.33 -43.56
CA ARG A 202 -44.11 12.26 -44.47
C ARG A 202 -45.23 11.38 -43.90
N GLN A 203 -45.51 11.43 -42.60
CA GLN A 203 -46.57 10.60 -41.96
C GLN A 203 -47.96 11.21 -41.89
N LEU A 204 -48.19 12.40 -42.44
CA LEU A 204 -49.48 13.12 -42.41
C LEU A 204 -50.14 13.26 -43.79
N GLN A 205 -49.79 12.42 -44.76
CA GLN A 205 -50.50 12.31 -46.03
C GLN A 205 -50.96 10.88 -46.29
N ILE A 206 -51.98 10.44 -45.54
CA ILE A 206 -52.94 9.41 -45.89
C ILE A 206 -54.31 9.87 -45.43
#